data_9dd9cb9c7bc0e6734bced121057eb6c0
#
_entry.id   9dd9cb9c7bc0e6734bced121057eb6c0
#
_cell.length_a   1.000
_cell.length_b   1.000
_cell.length_c   1.000
_cell.angle_alpha   90.00
_cell.angle_beta   90.00
_cell.angle_gamma   90.00
#
_symmetry.space_group_name_H-M   'P 1'
#
loop_
_entity.id
_entity.type
_entity.pdbx_description
1 polymer ?
#
loop_
_entity_poly.entity_id
_entity_poly.type
_entity_poly.pdbx_seq_one_letter_code
_entity_poly.pdbx_strand_id
1 'polypeptide(L)'
;SDLWFSQYDMPASEFSETVDKVYEDLKPLYEGLQCHVRAELNDFYGDDIVPNEGSIPAHLLGNMWAQSWQNVYDLVYKEESVGKPINITQVIADKGLTEVDMVKISENFFLSLGFDPLPDSFYERSLFVKPVDRAVVCHASAWDIDSANQDLRIKMCIEKNEEDFSTIHHELGHIFYYQAYKDQPVVFQRGANDGFHEAVGDLLTLSITPNYLEQIGFATATEADLAKQNEVAFLMKKA
;
A
#
# COMPACT_ATOMS: atom_id res chain seq x y z
N SER A 1 23.17 -9.76 -13.76
CA SER A 1 22.39 -8.81 -14.60
C SER A 1 21.54 -9.53 -15.61
N ASP A 2 22.13 -10.41 -16.43
CA ASP A 2 21.42 -11.11 -17.52
C ASP A 2 20.25 -11.96 -17.00
N LEU A 3 20.41 -12.62 -15.85
CA LEU A 3 19.35 -13.41 -15.23
C LEU A 3 18.14 -12.54 -14.82
N TRP A 4 18.41 -11.36 -14.29
CA TRP A 4 17.39 -10.38 -13.93
C TRP A 4 16.67 -9.84 -15.17
N PHE A 5 17.44 -9.36 -16.18
CA PHE A 5 16.87 -8.73 -17.36
C PHE A 5 16.17 -9.70 -18.31
N SER A 6 16.43 -11.01 -18.23
CA SER A 6 15.70 -12.01 -19.01
C SER A 6 14.20 -12.08 -18.70
N GLN A 7 13.75 -11.51 -17.58
CA GLN A 7 12.34 -11.46 -17.19
C GLN A 7 11.54 -10.35 -17.89
N TYR A 8 12.19 -9.36 -18.48
CA TYR A 8 11.54 -8.13 -18.93
C TYR A 8 11.43 -7.99 -20.45
N ASP A 9 11.84 -8.96 -21.23
CA ASP A 9 11.81 -8.95 -22.71
C ASP A 9 12.31 -7.62 -23.33
N MET A 10 13.33 -7.03 -22.71
CA MET A 10 14.00 -5.80 -23.15
C MET A 10 15.49 -5.82 -22.79
N PRO A 11 16.35 -5.10 -23.54
CA PRO A 11 17.75 -4.92 -23.18
C PRO A 11 17.91 -4.20 -21.83
N ALA A 12 18.96 -4.54 -21.08
CA ALA A 12 19.27 -3.91 -19.81
C ALA A 12 19.44 -2.38 -19.91
N SER A 13 19.99 -1.89 -21.02
CA SER A 13 20.12 -0.45 -21.28
C SER A 13 18.78 0.25 -21.42
N GLU A 14 17.82 -0.36 -22.13
CA GLU A 14 16.48 0.19 -22.31
C GLU A 14 15.72 0.25 -20.98
N PHE A 15 15.86 -0.79 -20.13
CA PHE A 15 15.29 -0.78 -18.79
C PHE A 15 15.86 0.37 -17.94
N SER A 16 17.19 0.54 -17.95
CA SER A 16 17.86 1.63 -17.23
C SER A 16 17.39 3.01 -17.70
N GLU A 17 17.35 3.23 -19.02
CA GLU A 17 16.87 4.48 -19.61
C GLU A 17 15.41 4.77 -19.24
N THR A 18 14.56 3.73 -19.17
CA THR A 18 13.15 3.86 -18.76
C THR A 18 13.05 4.31 -17.31
N VAL A 19 13.82 3.69 -16.40
CA VAL A 19 13.82 4.05 -14.98
C VAL A 19 14.35 5.48 -14.79
N ASP A 20 15.45 5.84 -15.46
CA ASP A 20 16.02 7.18 -15.39
C ASP A 20 15.02 8.23 -15.89
N LYS A 21 14.32 7.93 -16.99
CA LYS A 21 13.28 8.82 -17.53
C LYS A 21 12.11 9.02 -16.55
N VAL A 22 11.60 7.95 -15.95
CA VAL A 22 10.52 8.03 -14.94
C VAL A 22 10.96 8.88 -13.76
N TYR A 23 12.21 8.70 -13.30
CA TYR A 23 12.77 9.52 -12.22
C TYR A 23 12.80 11.01 -12.60
N GLU A 24 13.33 11.36 -13.76
CA GLU A 24 13.41 12.77 -14.20
C GLU A 24 12.01 13.38 -14.43
N ASP A 25 11.04 12.61 -14.91
CA ASP A 25 9.65 13.07 -15.12
C ASP A 25 8.94 13.37 -13.77
N LEU A 26 9.25 12.61 -12.71
CA LEU A 26 8.64 12.76 -11.37
C LEU A 26 9.41 13.72 -10.45
N LYS A 27 10.70 13.94 -10.71
CA LYS A 27 11.59 14.74 -9.86
C LYS A 27 11.06 16.15 -9.51
N PRO A 28 10.48 16.94 -10.44
CA PRO A 28 9.97 18.26 -10.09
C PRO A 28 8.83 18.22 -9.07
N LEU A 29 7.96 17.21 -9.14
CA LEU A 29 6.88 16.99 -8.18
C LEU A 29 7.46 16.62 -6.80
N TYR A 30 8.40 15.69 -6.77
CA TYR A 30 9.06 15.26 -5.54
C TYR A 30 9.83 16.41 -4.87
N GLU A 31 10.59 17.19 -5.63
CA GLU A 31 11.33 18.37 -5.12
C GLU A 31 10.39 19.43 -4.55
N GLY A 32 9.25 19.67 -5.20
CA GLY A 32 8.21 20.58 -4.71
C GLY A 32 7.61 20.11 -3.38
N LEU A 33 7.24 18.82 -3.29
CA LEU A 33 6.72 18.21 -2.06
C LEU A 33 7.77 18.25 -0.95
N GLN A 34 9.02 17.87 -1.24
CA GLN A 34 10.12 17.89 -0.28
C GLN A 34 10.39 19.30 0.25
N CYS A 35 10.33 20.31 -0.61
CA CYS A 35 10.51 21.71 -0.23
C CYS A 35 9.41 22.15 0.75
N HIS A 36 8.15 21.81 0.47
CA HIS A 36 7.02 22.12 1.35
C HIS A 36 7.15 21.42 2.71
N VAL A 37 7.37 20.10 2.70
CA VAL A 37 7.53 19.31 3.93
C VAL A 37 8.69 19.83 4.79
N ARG A 38 9.83 20.18 4.15
CA ARG A 38 10.97 20.78 4.86
C ARG A 38 10.60 22.09 5.55
N ALA A 39 9.91 22.97 4.84
CA ALA A 39 9.55 24.29 5.38
C ALA A 39 8.66 24.14 6.62
N GLU A 40 7.65 23.26 6.56
CA GLU A 40 6.74 23.02 7.67
C GLU A 40 7.43 22.33 8.86
N LEU A 41 8.29 21.34 8.59
CA LEU A 41 9.07 20.69 9.65
C LEU A 41 10.12 21.64 10.26
N ASN A 42 10.72 22.53 9.46
CA ASN A 42 11.64 23.56 9.96
C ASN A 42 10.89 24.54 10.88
N ASP A 43 9.69 25.01 10.47
CA ASP A 43 8.85 25.89 11.29
C ASP A 43 8.45 25.23 12.63
N PHE A 44 8.25 23.91 12.63
CA PHE A 44 7.87 23.17 13.83
C PHE A 44 9.05 22.83 14.74
N TYR A 45 10.19 22.37 14.18
CA TYR A 45 11.34 21.86 14.94
C TYR A 45 12.51 22.86 15.05
N GLY A 46 12.56 23.88 14.17
CA GLY A 46 13.62 24.86 14.10
C GLY A 46 14.84 24.45 13.27
N ASP A 47 15.66 25.45 12.91
CA ASP A 47 16.84 25.31 12.04
C ASP A 47 17.90 24.34 12.57
N ASP A 48 18.02 24.19 13.88
CA ASP A 48 19.00 23.29 14.51
C ASP A 48 18.68 21.81 14.24
N ILE A 49 17.40 21.47 14.03
CA ILE A 49 16.94 20.11 13.79
C ILE A 49 16.65 19.87 12.31
N VAL A 50 15.96 20.78 11.65
CA VAL A 50 15.62 20.72 10.23
C VAL A 50 16.20 21.93 9.50
N PRO A 51 17.44 21.87 9.01
CA PRO A 51 18.05 22.98 8.28
C PRO A 51 17.28 23.34 7.01
N ASN A 52 17.33 24.62 6.62
CA ASN A 52 16.71 25.11 5.38
C ASN A 52 17.30 24.51 4.11
N GLU A 53 18.48 23.91 4.17
CA GLU A 53 19.18 23.26 3.07
C GLU A 53 19.65 21.85 3.47
N GLY A 54 19.96 21.02 2.47
CA GLY A 54 20.48 19.67 2.68
C GLY A 54 19.39 18.61 2.86
N SER A 55 19.66 17.53 3.58
CA SER A 55 18.70 16.43 3.79
C SER A 55 17.81 16.71 4.99
N ILE A 56 16.55 16.29 4.91
CA ILE A 56 15.66 16.22 6.07
C ILE A 56 16.10 15.01 6.91
N PRO A 57 16.19 15.10 8.24
CA PRO A 57 16.50 13.95 9.08
C PRO A 57 15.47 12.84 8.91
N ALA A 58 15.92 11.64 8.52
CA ALA A 58 15.04 10.53 8.14
C ALA A 58 14.03 10.13 9.23
N HIS A 59 14.41 10.23 10.51
CA HIS A 59 13.53 9.90 11.64
C HIS A 59 12.34 10.86 11.82
N LEU A 60 12.31 11.97 11.08
CA LEU A 60 11.21 12.94 11.07
C LEU A 60 10.25 12.72 9.89
N LEU A 61 10.51 11.73 9.03
CA LEU A 61 9.75 11.50 7.79
C LEU A 61 8.83 10.27 7.87
N GLY A 62 8.15 10.12 8.99
CA GLY A 62 6.98 9.26 9.16
C GLY A 62 7.27 7.80 9.53
N ASN A 63 8.30 7.17 8.98
CA ASN A 63 8.70 5.81 9.34
C ASN A 63 10.22 5.61 9.30
N MET A 64 10.67 4.40 9.67
CA MET A 64 12.09 4.06 9.77
C MET A 64 12.88 4.25 8.46
N TRP A 65 12.21 4.12 7.32
CA TRP A 65 12.81 4.24 5.98
C TRP A 65 12.59 5.60 5.33
N ALA A 66 11.87 6.51 6.01
CA ALA A 66 11.52 7.83 5.48
C ALA A 66 10.69 7.78 4.17
N GLN A 67 9.83 6.77 4.01
CA GLN A 67 9.09 6.50 2.77
C GLN A 67 7.56 6.49 2.97
N SER A 68 7.04 6.86 4.15
CA SER A 68 5.59 6.95 4.42
C SER A 68 5.29 8.29 5.11
N TRP A 69 5.27 9.35 4.33
CA TRP A 69 5.14 10.71 4.85
C TRP A 69 3.71 11.05 5.31
N GLN A 70 2.74 10.20 5.06
CA GLN A 70 1.39 10.35 5.63
C GLN A 70 1.38 10.49 7.15
N ASN A 71 2.34 9.88 7.85
CA ASN A 71 2.44 9.93 9.31
C ASN A 71 2.88 11.29 9.87
N VAL A 72 3.36 12.20 9.02
CA VAL A 72 3.68 13.59 9.40
C VAL A 72 2.68 14.60 8.83
N TYR A 73 1.58 14.13 8.22
CA TYR A 73 0.59 14.98 7.59
C TYR A 73 0.08 16.11 8.50
N ASP A 74 -0.29 15.79 9.74
CA ASP A 74 -0.83 16.76 10.70
C ASP A 74 0.19 17.84 11.13
N LEU A 75 1.49 17.58 10.97
CA LEU A 75 2.57 18.55 11.22
C LEU A 75 2.80 19.47 10.02
N VAL A 76 2.58 18.95 8.82
CA VAL A 76 2.90 19.61 7.56
C VAL A 76 1.71 20.39 7.00
N TYR A 77 0.48 19.96 7.29
CA TYR A 77 -0.72 20.55 6.75
C TYR A 77 -1.57 21.21 7.84
N LYS A 78 -1.57 22.54 7.87
CA LYS A 78 -2.23 23.35 8.91
C LYS A 78 -3.54 24.02 8.48
N GLU A 79 -3.94 23.88 7.19
CA GLU A 79 -5.17 24.52 6.70
C GLU A 79 -6.43 23.76 7.15
N GLU A 80 -7.22 24.37 8.02
CA GLU A 80 -8.51 23.83 8.47
C GLU A 80 -9.60 23.89 7.40
N SER A 81 -9.38 24.59 6.29
CA SER A 81 -10.39 24.89 5.27
C SER A 81 -10.59 23.76 4.23
N VAL A 82 -9.68 22.83 4.13
CA VAL A 82 -9.77 21.68 3.23
C VAL A 82 -10.01 20.41 4.06
N GLY A 83 -10.88 19.54 3.58
CA GLY A 83 -11.29 18.35 4.33
C GLY A 83 -10.09 17.52 4.79
N LYS A 84 -10.15 17.05 6.03
CA LYS A 84 -9.13 16.13 6.58
C LYS A 84 -9.19 14.80 5.86
N PRO A 85 -8.05 14.09 5.73
CA PRO A 85 -8.05 12.70 5.28
C PRO A 85 -8.93 11.86 6.19
N ILE A 86 -9.58 10.85 5.63
CA ILE A 86 -10.37 9.89 6.39
C ILE A 86 -9.39 9.08 7.26
N ASN A 87 -9.59 9.10 8.57
CA ASN A 87 -8.76 8.34 9.52
C ASN A 87 -9.25 6.88 9.58
N ILE A 88 -8.76 6.06 8.68
CA ILE A 88 -9.12 4.63 8.56
C ILE A 88 -8.80 3.88 9.87
N THR A 89 -7.68 4.17 10.51
CA THR A 89 -7.28 3.56 11.80
C THR A 89 -8.35 3.80 12.87
N GLN A 90 -8.85 5.03 13.00
CA GLN A 90 -9.90 5.34 13.96
C GLN A 90 -11.22 4.63 13.60
N VAL A 91 -11.57 4.58 12.31
CA VAL A 91 -12.79 3.87 11.87
C VAL A 91 -12.72 2.37 12.18
N ILE A 92 -11.57 1.74 11.97
CA ILE A 92 -11.34 0.32 12.32
C ILE A 92 -11.56 0.12 13.83
N ALA A 93 -11.00 1.00 14.65
CA ALA A 93 -11.16 0.93 16.10
C ALA A 93 -12.61 1.14 16.55
N ASP A 94 -13.29 2.16 16.03
CA ASP A 94 -14.68 2.51 16.39
C ASP A 94 -15.68 1.42 15.99
N LYS A 95 -15.42 0.74 14.86
CA LYS A 95 -16.23 -0.41 14.42
C LYS A 95 -15.86 -1.72 15.14
N GLY A 96 -14.77 -1.74 15.90
CA GLY A 96 -14.29 -2.96 16.59
C GLY A 96 -13.91 -4.09 15.64
N LEU A 97 -13.38 -3.76 14.46
CA LEU A 97 -13.04 -4.76 13.45
C LEU A 97 -11.90 -5.66 13.93
N THR A 98 -12.03 -6.94 13.60
CA THR A 98 -10.96 -7.93 13.79
C THR A 98 -10.03 -7.95 12.57
N GLU A 99 -8.89 -8.61 12.70
CA GLU A 99 -7.95 -8.85 11.61
C GLU A 99 -8.62 -9.56 10.43
N VAL A 100 -9.47 -10.55 10.73
CA VAL A 100 -10.25 -11.29 9.72
C VAL A 100 -11.30 -10.42 9.05
N ASP A 101 -11.93 -9.49 9.79
CA ASP A 101 -12.90 -8.56 9.21
C ASP A 101 -12.21 -7.62 8.20
N MET A 102 -11.01 -7.14 8.50
CA MET A 102 -10.22 -6.34 7.57
C MET A 102 -9.92 -7.11 6.28
N VAL A 103 -9.50 -8.38 6.40
CA VAL A 103 -9.26 -9.25 5.24
C VAL A 103 -10.53 -9.47 4.42
N LYS A 104 -11.67 -9.72 5.06
CA LYS A 104 -12.97 -9.91 4.37
C LYS A 104 -13.46 -8.65 3.65
N ILE A 105 -13.24 -7.47 4.25
CA ILE A 105 -13.58 -6.19 3.59
C ILE A 105 -12.71 -6.04 2.33
N SER A 106 -11.43 -6.34 2.42
CA SER A 106 -10.51 -6.29 1.28
C SER A 106 -10.84 -7.36 0.23
N GLU A 107 -11.23 -8.59 0.63
CA GLU A 107 -11.73 -9.61 -0.31
C GLU A 107 -12.96 -9.12 -1.08
N ASN A 108 -13.91 -8.47 -0.39
CA ASN A 108 -15.13 -7.97 -1.03
C ASN A 108 -14.83 -6.96 -2.16
N PHE A 109 -13.72 -6.23 -2.08
CA PHE A 109 -13.26 -5.39 -3.19
C PHE A 109 -13.02 -6.23 -4.44
N PHE A 110 -12.31 -7.34 -4.34
CA PHE A 110 -12.02 -8.25 -5.47
C PHE A 110 -13.28 -8.94 -5.99
N LEU A 111 -14.18 -9.35 -5.09
CA LEU A 111 -15.49 -9.90 -5.48
C LEU A 111 -16.29 -8.89 -6.30
N SER A 112 -16.21 -7.61 -5.97
CA SER A 112 -16.85 -6.54 -6.74
C SER A 112 -16.29 -6.38 -8.16
N LEU A 113 -15.05 -6.82 -8.39
CA LEU A 113 -14.41 -6.86 -9.71
C LEU A 113 -14.75 -8.14 -10.50
N GLY A 114 -15.48 -9.10 -9.89
CA GLY A 114 -15.90 -10.34 -10.52
C GLY A 114 -14.99 -11.54 -10.29
N PHE A 115 -14.08 -11.48 -9.33
CA PHE A 115 -13.30 -12.64 -8.89
C PHE A 115 -14.15 -13.59 -8.05
N ASP A 116 -13.79 -14.88 -8.05
CA ASP A 116 -14.39 -15.89 -7.18
C ASP A 116 -13.95 -15.70 -5.72
N PRO A 117 -14.80 -16.06 -4.74
CA PRO A 117 -14.43 -16.03 -3.33
C PRO A 117 -13.18 -16.86 -3.02
N LEU A 118 -12.42 -16.43 -2.01
CA LEU A 118 -11.33 -17.22 -1.48
C LEU A 118 -11.84 -18.48 -0.79
N PRO A 119 -11.15 -19.63 -0.93
CA PRO A 119 -11.58 -20.87 -0.30
C PRO A 119 -11.45 -20.77 1.23
N ASP A 120 -12.25 -21.56 1.96
CA ASP A 120 -12.19 -21.61 3.43
C ASP A 120 -10.80 -21.91 3.95
N SER A 121 -10.02 -22.74 3.23
CA SER A 121 -8.64 -23.08 3.53
C SER A 121 -7.71 -21.86 3.59
N PHE A 122 -8.02 -20.79 2.84
CA PHE A 122 -7.27 -19.53 2.92
C PHE A 122 -7.36 -18.94 4.32
N TYR A 123 -8.58 -18.86 4.89
CA TYR A 123 -8.81 -18.33 6.23
C TYR A 123 -8.29 -19.23 7.34
N GLU A 124 -8.36 -20.56 7.14
CA GLU A 124 -7.90 -21.55 8.11
C GLU A 124 -6.37 -21.63 8.20
N ARG A 125 -5.67 -21.38 7.10
CA ARG A 125 -4.23 -21.66 6.99
C ARG A 125 -3.35 -20.42 6.91
N SER A 126 -3.93 -19.25 6.62
CA SER A 126 -3.20 -17.98 6.65
C SER A 126 -2.82 -17.59 8.07
N LEU A 127 -1.76 -16.80 8.20
CA LEU A 127 -1.32 -16.24 9.48
C LEU A 127 -1.71 -14.75 9.54
N PHE A 128 -2.80 -14.43 10.20
CA PHE A 128 -3.27 -13.04 10.36
C PHE A 128 -2.82 -12.39 11.66
N VAL A 129 -2.56 -13.19 12.69
CA VAL A 129 -2.22 -12.70 14.02
C VAL A 129 -0.84 -13.21 14.43
N LYS A 130 -0.03 -12.33 15.01
CA LYS A 130 1.28 -12.70 15.52
C LYS A 130 1.16 -13.79 16.59
N PRO A 131 1.77 -14.98 16.41
CA PRO A 131 1.75 -16.03 17.42
C PRO A 131 2.56 -15.62 18.65
N VAL A 132 2.09 -16.05 19.83
CA VAL A 132 2.74 -15.76 21.12
C VAL A 132 3.76 -16.84 21.53
N ASP A 133 3.71 -18.01 20.89
CA ASP A 133 4.47 -19.21 21.23
C ASP A 133 5.77 -19.37 20.43
N ARG A 134 5.98 -18.55 19.42
CA ARG A 134 7.16 -18.62 18.56
C ARG A 134 7.48 -17.27 17.90
N ALA A 135 8.74 -17.12 17.51
CA ALA A 135 9.17 -15.98 16.68
C ALA A 135 8.72 -16.18 15.22
N VAL A 136 8.22 -15.11 14.61
CA VAL A 136 7.88 -15.06 13.18
C VAL A 136 8.37 -13.74 12.58
N VAL A 137 8.69 -13.77 11.31
CA VAL A 137 8.91 -12.56 10.51
C VAL A 137 7.54 -12.00 10.12
N CYS A 138 7.19 -10.85 10.69
CA CYS A 138 5.87 -10.23 10.52
C CYS A 138 5.68 -9.50 9.18
N HIS A 139 6.73 -9.31 8.39
CA HIS A 139 6.60 -8.74 7.05
C HIS A 139 5.54 -9.51 6.25
N ALA A 140 4.59 -8.77 5.68
CA ALA A 140 3.50 -9.34 4.88
C ALA A 140 4.03 -10.12 3.68
N SER A 141 3.33 -11.16 3.28
CA SER A 141 3.67 -11.96 2.10
C SER A 141 2.52 -12.86 1.68
N ALA A 142 2.34 -13.02 0.38
CA ALA A 142 1.36 -13.89 -0.24
C ALA A 142 2.03 -15.14 -0.82
N TRP A 143 1.36 -16.27 -0.76
CA TRP A 143 1.90 -17.58 -1.11
C TRP A 143 0.90 -18.42 -1.88
N ASP A 144 1.32 -18.94 -3.02
CA ASP A 144 0.70 -20.08 -3.69
C ASP A 144 1.46 -21.35 -3.29
N ILE A 145 0.93 -22.08 -2.30
CA ILE A 145 1.58 -23.28 -1.75
C ILE A 145 1.30 -24.49 -2.61
N ASP A 146 0.09 -24.59 -3.17
CA ASP A 146 -0.35 -25.67 -4.04
C ASP A 146 -1.44 -25.14 -4.97
N SER A 147 -1.02 -24.72 -6.16
CA SER A 147 -1.89 -24.17 -7.21
C SER A 147 -3.00 -25.12 -7.61
N ALA A 148 -2.71 -26.43 -7.66
CA ALA A 148 -3.68 -27.46 -8.08
C ALA A 148 -4.84 -27.59 -7.08
N ASN A 149 -4.58 -27.41 -5.79
CA ASN A 149 -5.58 -27.48 -4.72
C ASN A 149 -6.00 -26.12 -4.20
N GLN A 150 -5.55 -25.03 -4.83
CA GLN A 150 -5.83 -23.63 -4.42
C GLN A 150 -5.47 -23.37 -2.94
N ASP A 151 -4.35 -23.95 -2.49
CA ASP A 151 -3.81 -23.65 -1.16
C ASP A 151 -3.05 -22.32 -1.20
N LEU A 152 -3.83 -21.25 -1.19
CA LEU A 152 -3.36 -19.86 -1.18
C LEU A 152 -3.32 -19.36 0.25
N ARG A 153 -2.29 -18.62 0.62
CA ARG A 153 -2.14 -18.09 1.98
C ARG A 153 -1.49 -16.71 1.98
N ILE A 154 -1.85 -15.90 2.98
CA ILE A 154 -1.05 -14.75 3.37
C ILE A 154 -0.44 -15.01 4.76
N LYS A 155 0.75 -14.47 4.96
CA LYS A 155 1.40 -14.40 6.27
C LYS A 155 1.63 -12.94 6.61
N MET A 156 0.97 -12.48 7.67
CA MET A 156 1.02 -11.10 8.11
C MET A 156 0.70 -11.04 9.61
N CYS A 157 1.38 -10.20 10.37
CA CYS A 157 0.99 -9.92 11.76
C CYS A 157 0.14 -8.66 11.76
N ILE A 158 -1.12 -8.77 11.38
CA ILE A 158 -2.01 -7.63 11.15
C ILE A 158 -2.15 -6.78 12.41
N GLU A 159 -1.82 -5.50 12.27
CA GLU A 159 -2.20 -4.45 13.19
C GLU A 159 -3.46 -3.75 12.67
N LYS A 160 -4.33 -3.33 13.58
CA LYS A 160 -5.62 -2.73 13.20
C LYS A 160 -5.46 -1.25 12.91
N ASN A 161 -4.82 -0.94 11.77
CA ASN A 161 -4.50 0.41 11.31
C ASN A 161 -4.67 0.56 9.79
N GLU A 162 -4.54 1.78 9.30
CA GLU A 162 -4.65 2.12 7.89
C GLU A 162 -3.55 1.48 7.04
N GLU A 163 -2.31 1.44 7.55
CA GLU A 163 -1.16 0.89 6.84
C GLU A 163 -1.41 -0.59 6.51
N ASP A 164 -1.78 -1.37 7.51
CA ASP A 164 -2.07 -2.79 7.32
C ASP A 164 -3.33 -3.05 6.53
N PHE A 165 -4.35 -2.19 6.63
CA PHE A 165 -5.53 -2.27 5.76
C PHE A 165 -5.14 -2.11 4.28
N SER A 166 -4.24 -1.19 3.96
CA SER A 166 -3.68 -1.03 2.62
C SER A 166 -2.84 -2.24 2.20
N THR A 167 -1.97 -2.71 3.08
CA THR A 167 -1.11 -3.89 2.85
C THR A 167 -1.94 -5.15 2.59
N ILE A 168 -3.07 -5.35 3.28
CA ILE A 168 -3.99 -6.47 3.00
C ILE A 168 -4.51 -6.42 1.56
N HIS A 169 -4.86 -5.24 1.04
CA HIS A 169 -5.28 -5.10 -0.36
C HIS A 169 -4.15 -5.45 -1.33
N HIS A 170 -2.91 -5.08 -1.03
CA HIS A 170 -1.72 -5.42 -1.78
C HIS A 170 -1.50 -6.95 -1.80
N GLU A 171 -1.47 -7.60 -0.64
CA GLU A 171 -1.27 -9.05 -0.52
C GLU A 171 -2.38 -9.86 -1.20
N LEU A 172 -3.62 -9.40 -1.06
CA LEU A 172 -4.73 -10.00 -1.79
C LEU A 172 -4.62 -9.79 -3.30
N GLY A 173 -3.99 -8.72 -3.77
CA GLY A 173 -3.64 -8.54 -5.17
C GLY A 173 -2.80 -9.70 -5.71
N HIS A 174 -1.79 -10.13 -4.96
CA HIS A 174 -1.01 -11.31 -5.29
C HIS A 174 -1.86 -12.59 -5.30
N ILE A 175 -2.70 -12.78 -4.27
CA ILE A 175 -3.58 -13.96 -4.15
C ILE A 175 -4.55 -14.07 -5.31
N PHE A 176 -5.24 -13.00 -5.67
CA PHE A 176 -6.18 -12.99 -6.79
C PHE A 176 -5.47 -13.08 -8.15
N TYR A 177 -4.23 -12.62 -8.25
CA TYR A 177 -3.42 -12.86 -9.44
C TYR A 177 -3.04 -14.35 -9.57
N TYR A 178 -2.71 -15.06 -8.48
CA TYR A 178 -2.55 -16.50 -8.48
C TYR A 178 -3.83 -17.20 -8.97
N GLN A 179 -5.00 -16.79 -8.50
CA GLN A 179 -6.28 -17.32 -8.99
C GLN A 179 -6.53 -17.03 -10.48
N ALA A 180 -6.13 -15.85 -10.97
CA ALA A 180 -6.37 -15.46 -12.36
C ALA A 180 -5.68 -16.35 -13.37
N TYR A 181 -4.53 -16.94 -13.03
CA TYR A 181 -3.80 -17.84 -13.95
C TYR A 181 -3.86 -19.33 -13.59
N LYS A 182 -4.65 -19.73 -12.57
CA LYS A 182 -4.73 -21.12 -12.10
C LYS A 182 -5.11 -22.14 -13.17
N ASP A 183 -5.93 -21.75 -14.13
CA ASP A 183 -6.45 -22.62 -15.20
C ASP A 183 -5.58 -22.60 -16.48
N GLN A 184 -4.47 -21.85 -16.46
CA GLN A 184 -3.52 -21.84 -17.56
C GLN A 184 -2.71 -23.16 -17.61
N PRO A 185 -2.12 -23.52 -18.76
CA PRO A 185 -1.12 -24.59 -18.80
C PRO A 185 -0.01 -24.33 -17.75
N VAL A 186 0.50 -25.39 -17.11
CA VAL A 186 1.42 -25.30 -15.96
C VAL A 186 2.62 -24.38 -16.20
N VAL A 187 3.11 -24.27 -17.42
CA VAL A 187 4.22 -23.39 -17.79
C VAL A 187 3.86 -21.90 -17.75
N PHE A 188 2.56 -21.57 -17.71
CA PHE A 188 2.01 -20.21 -17.63
C PHE A 188 1.32 -19.93 -16.28
N GLN A 189 1.35 -20.88 -15.34
CA GLN A 189 0.83 -20.68 -13.98
C GLN A 189 1.82 -19.89 -13.13
N ARG A 190 2.16 -18.68 -13.57
CA ARG A 190 3.03 -17.74 -12.86
C ARG A 190 2.78 -16.31 -13.33
N GLY A 191 3.20 -15.33 -12.54
CA GLY A 191 3.18 -13.93 -12.94
C GLY A 191 4.02 -13.66 -14.20
N ALA A 192 3.68 -12.60 -14.92
CA ALA A 192 4.43 -12.18 -16.13
C ALA A 192 5.91 -11.91 -15.79
N ASN A 193 6.15 -11.23 -14.69
CA ASN A 193 7.45 -11.03 -14.04
C ASN A 193 7.22 -10.56 -12.60
N ASP A 194 8.27 -10.51 -11.79
CA ASP A 194 8.17 -10.12 -10.37
C ASP A 194 7.70 -8.68 -10.21
N GLY A 195 8.21 -7.75 -11.02
CA GLY A 195 7.78 -6.35 -10.98
C GLY A 195 6.31 -6.16 -11.36
N PHE A 196 5.77 -6.97 -12.28
CA PHE A 196 4.35 -6.92 -12.62
C PHE A 196 3.47 -7.50 -11.49
N HIS A 197 3.96 -8.51 -10.78
CA HIS A 197 3.27 -9.07 -9.62
C HIS A 197 3.12 -8.03 -8.51
N GLU A 198 4.19 -7.29 -8.21
CA GLU A 198 4.16 -6.15 -7.28
C GLU A 198 3.26 -5.01 -7.78
N ALA A 199 3.35 -4.67 -9.07
CA ALA A 199 2.54 -3.61 -9.67
C ALA A 199 1.02 -3.87 -9.56
N VAL A 200 0.58 -5.12 -9.62
CA VAL A 200 -0.83 -5.47 -9.38
C VAL A 200 -1.24 -5.14 -7.94
N GLY A 201 -0.44 -5.53 -6.95
CA GLY A 201 -0.69 -5.18 -5.54
C GLY A 201 -0.75 -3.67 -5.33
N ASP A 202 0.24 -2.94 -5.83
CA ASP A 202 0.33 -1.49 -5.69
C ASP A 202 -0.82 -0.75 -6.41
N LEU A 203 -1.20 -1.17 -7.61
CA LEU A 203 -2.34 -0.61 -8.34
C LEU A 203 -3.63 -0.71 -7.49
N LEU A 204 -3.81 -1.83 -6.80
CA LEU A 204 -5.01 -2.05 -5.99
C LEU A 204 -5.03 -1.19 -4.72
N THR A 205 -3.87 -0.89 -4.13
CA THR A 205 -3.81 0.06 -3.01
C THR A 205 -4.20 1.48 -3.43
N LEU A 206 -3.97 1.86 -4.70
CA LEU A 206 -4.44 3.14 -5.25
C LEU A 206 -5.97 3.23 -5.33
N SER A 207 -6.66 2.09 -5.33
CA SER A 207 -8.13 2.03 -5.36
C SER A 207 -8.78 2.31 -4.00
N ILE A 208 -8.01 2.41 -2.91
CA ILE A 208 -8.48 2.85 -1.59
C ILE A 208 -8.70 4.37 -1.63
N THR A 209 -9.73 4.76 -2.35
CA THR A 209 -10.12 6.16 -2.57
C THR A 209 -11.21 6.58 -1.58
N PRO A 210 -11.45 7.89 -1.38
CA PRO A 210 -12.57 8.35 -0.57
C PRO A 210 -13.93 7.76 -1.00
N ASN A 211 -14.15 7.55 -2.31
CA ASN A 211 -15.38 6.91 -2.81
C ASN A 211 -15.48 5.44 -2.36
N TYR A 212 -14.39 4.70 -2.43
CA TYR A 212 -14.38 3.33 -1.95
C TYR A 212 -14.65 3.27 -0.44
N LEU A 213 -14.02 4.16 0.34
CA LEU A 213 -14.22 4.24 1.79
C LEU A 213 -15.67 4.60 2.15
N GLU A 214 -16.34 5.44 1.36
CA GLU A 214 -17.77 5.69 1.50
C GLU A 214 -18.60 4.43 1.22
N GLN A 215 -18.31 3.72 0.13
CA GLN A 215 -19.05 2.51 -0.27
C GLN A 215 -18.97 1.40 0.77
N ILE A 216 -17.84 1.24 1.44
CA ILE A 216 -17.67 0.24 2.52
C ILE A 216 -18.11 0.75 3.90
N GLY A 217 -18.64 1.98 3.96
CA GLY A 217 -19.14 2.59 5.20
C GLY A 217 -18.03 3.02 6.18
N PHE A 218 -16.85 3.34 5.66
CA PHE A 218 -15.73 3.91 6.43
C PHE A 218 -15.76 5.43 6.46
N ALA A 219 -16.57 6.05 5.61
CA ALA A 219 -16.80 7.48 5.57
C ALA A 219 -18.26 7.77 5.22
N THR A 220 -18.73 8.94 5.59
CA THR A 220 -19.98 9.52 5.05
C THR A 220 -19.69 10.16 3.69
N ALA A 221 -20.75 10.38 2.87
CA ALA A 221 -20.63 11.06 1.59
C ALA A 221 -19.96 12.45 1.74
N THR A 222 -20.29 13.19 2.80
CA THR A 222 -19.72 14.52 3.08
C THR A 222 -18.22 14.43 3.38
N GLU A 223 -17.79 13.47 4.21
CA GLU A 223 -16.37 13.25 4.51
C GLU A 223 -15.59 12.83 3.27
N ALA A 224 -16.16 11.95 2.45
CA ALA A 224 -15.55 11.52 1.20
C ALA A 224 -15.38 12.69 0.21
N ASP A 225 -16.39 13.54 0.06
CA ASP A 225 -16.32 14.70 -0.82
C ASP A 225 -15.31 15.75 -0.35
N LEU A 226 -15.18 15.95 0.96
CA LEU A 226 -14.15 16.81 1.53
C LEU A 226 -12.74 16.22 1.35
N ALA A 227 -12.58 14.91 1.57
CA ALA A 227 -11.29 14.24 1.41
C ALA A 227 -10.78 14.27 -0.03
N LYS A 228 -11.66 14.21 -1.04
CA LYS A 228 -11.31 14.34 -2.47
C LYS A 228 -10.66 15.69 -2.82
N GLN A 229 -10.96 16.73 -2.06
CA GLN A 229 -10.42 18.06 -2.31
C GLN A 229 -9.01 18.23 -1.73
N ASN A 230 -8.51 17.23 -1.00
CA ASN A 230 -7.21 17.27 -0.35
C ASN A 230 -6.14 16.56 -1.14
N GLU A 231 -5.63 17.21 -2.19
CA GLU A 231 -4.58 16.67 -3.07
C GLU A 231 -3.25 16.48 -2.32
N VAL A 232 -2.94 17.33 -1.33
CA VAL A 232 -1.71 17.22 -0.54
C VAL A 232 -1.71 15.95 0.29
N ALA A 233 -2.82 15.62 0.95
CA ALA A 233 -2.94 14.37 1.70
C ALA A 233 -2.76 13.14 0.81
N PHE A 234 -3.33 13.18 -0.40
CA PHE A 234 -3.16 12.10 -1.37
C PHE A 234 -1.69 11.95 -1.80
N LEU A 235 -1.01 13.05 -2.13
CA LEU A 235 0.41 13.02 -2.51
C LEU A 235 1.29 12.50 -1.37
N MET A 236 1.06 12.93 -0.14
CA MET A 236 1.83 12.47 1.03
C MET A 236 1.64 10.97 1.33
N LYS A 237 0.48 10.41 1.01
CA LYS A 237 0.24 8.95 1.10
C LYS A 237 1.04 8.15 0.07
N LYS A 238 1.48 8.77 -1.00
CA LYS A 238 2.19 8.12 -2.12
C LYS A 238 3.69 8.46 -2.14
N ALA A 239 4.11 9.47 -1.38
CA ALA A 239 5.50 9.80 -1.16
C ALA A 239 6.14 8.96 -0.07
#